data_82f0c5391afaa9f88a1156a2e91091e4
#
_entry.id   82f0c5391afaa9f88a1156a2e91091e4
#
_cell.length_a   1.000
_cell.length_b   1.000
_cell.length_c   1.000
_cell.angle_alpha   90.00
_cell.angle_beta   90.00
_cell.angle_gamma   90.00
#
_symmetry.space_group_name_H-M   'P 1'
#
loop_
_entity.id
_entity.type
_entity.pdbx_description
1 polymer ?
#
loop_
_entity_poly.entity_id
_entity_poly.type
_entity_poly.pdbx_seq_one_letter_code
_entity_poly.pdbx_strand_id
1 'polypeptide(L)'
;MKIRYVNGSRLYHAVLAGGDAIISDQAYLNEINVFPVPDADTGTNLATTMRAIAVGAQAHRSIRTTLKSMATAALGGARGNSGLIFAQFIHGMSKEIGPESLLTTRSFGESVKRAVQHAHRAIATPVEGTMITVIRDWAEAVYQKRMQTTDFVELWTESLAAARQSLRETTQKLQVLARAGVVDAGAKGFVDFLEGVLHFITKGRIRRSAASVETSWTFEEIKTPARDRSLDYRYCAEALLTGETLDPDAIREVVQRHGASAVVAGSEELVRIHVHTNGPQELFQVLKDQGTVAQIKVDDMLRQYEAAHTPKSKIGIIVDSACDLPPEILDERQIHVLPFPFSFGEQQFLDKLTIRPHQFYDLLKTSPFHPKTAQPGQQTVLHFLSYLAGHYESLIFLTVSGKLSGFHDACRSTIEQLTGRKISLVDSRNVSAGIGLIAERASALALAGTSHEEIVARMEAWIPKTKIFVDVATMKYFVRGGRVSAAQGMIGGILHIKPILTLDADGKATAGGKSFSGRANMAKILRSIEAIAQSGTVRSCAVVHIHNRERADIYARKITAILGKPPDFIIDAAPVIGVHAGIGAAAVAVQSE
;
A
#
# COMPACT_ATOMS: atom_id res chain seq x y z
N MET A 1 -44.41 -10.31 -9.65
CA MET A 1 -44.40 -11.26 -8.50
C MET A 1 -44.21 -10.40 -7.24
N LYS A 2 -45.09 -10.58 -6.23
CA LYS A 2 -44.94 -9.81 -4.96
C LYS A 2 -44.02 -10.57 -4.01
N ILE A 3 -43.00 -9.84 -3.44
CA ILE A 3 -42.07 -10.42 -2.48
C ILE A 3 -42.36 -9.79 -1.10
N ARG A 4 -43.02 -10.57 -0.23
CA ARG A 4 -43.41 -10.08 1.10
C ARG A 4 -42.35 -10.31 2.17
N TYR A 5 -41.44 -11.26 1.95
CA TYR A 5 -40.42 -11.66 2.93
C TYR A 5 -39.10 -11.96 2.27
N VAL A 6 -38.02 -11.57 2.94
CA VAL A 6 -36.65 -11.89 2.58
C VAL A 6 -36.02 -12.68 3.73
N ASN A 7 -35.38 -13.80 3.42
CA ASN A 7 -34.54 -14.56 4.36
C ASN A 7 -33.06 -14.29 4.11
N GLY A 8 -32.18 -14.79 4.96
CA GLY A 8 -30.75 -14.54 4.84
C GLY A 8 -30.14 -14.99 3.52
N SER A 9 -30.56 -16.14 2.96
CA SER A 9 -30.04 -16.61 1.67
C SER A 9 -30.46 -15.70 0.50
N ARG A 10 -31.71 -15.24 0.47
CA ARG A 10 -32.15 -14.27 -0.55
C ARG A 10 -31.44 -12.94 -0.41
N LEU A 11 -31.24 -12.45 0.81
CA LEU A 11 -30.48 -11.24 1.09
C LEU A 11 -29.04 -11.37 0.58
N TYR A 12 -28.40 -12.52 0.86
CA TYR A 12 -27.06 -12.80 0.36
C TYR A 12 -26.97 -12.65 -1.17
N HIS A 13 -27.84 -13.33 -1.92
CA HIS A 13 -27.81 -13.24 -3.37
C HIS A 13 -28.18 -11.85 -3.92
N ALA A 14 -29.06 -11.12 -3.22
CA ALA A 14 -29.38 -9.73 -3.58
C ALA A 14 -28.15 -8.82 -3.42
N VAL A 15 -27.41 -8.95 -2.32
CA VAL A 15 -26.18 -8.18 -2.10
C VAL A 15 -25.10 -8.54 -3.12
N LEU A 16 -24.94 -9.83 -3.48
CA LEU A 16 -24.01 -10.21 -4.53
C LEU A 16 -24.39 -9.63 -5.89
N ALA A 17 -25.67 -9.59 -6.24
CA ALA A 17 -26.14 -8.99 -7.50
C ALA A 17 -25.89 -7.47 -7.52
N GLY A 18 -26.05 -6.79 -6.38
CA GLY A 18 -25.64 -5.40 -6.23
C GLY A 18 -24.13 -5.21 -6.39
N GLY A 19 -23.34 -6.12 -5.81
CA GLY A 19 -21.89 -6.12 -5.97
C GLY A 19 -21.42 -6.32 -7.41
N ASP A 20 -22.06 -7.24 -8.15
CA ASP A 20 -21.76 -7.47 -9.57
C ASP A 20 -22.04 -6.23 -10.44
N ALA A 21 -23.05 -5.41 -10.10
CA ALA A 21 -23.31 -4.15 -10.77
C ALA A 21 -22.18 -3.15 -10.56
N ILE A 22 -21.70 -2.97 -9.32
CA ILE A 22 -20.54 -2.13 -9.01
C ILE A 22 -19.29 -2.61 -9.78
N ILE A 23 -19.02 -3.92 -9.76
CA ILE A 23 -17.84 -4.51 -10.42
C ILE A 23 -17.90 -4.27 -11.93
N SER A 24 -19.08 -4.37 -12.53
CA SER A 24 -19.28 -4.13 -13.98
C SER A 24 -19.06 -2.67 -14.37
N ASP A 25 -19.31 -1.72 -13.46
CA ASP A 25 -19.20 -0.27 -13.71
C ASP A 25 -17.89 0.33 -13.12
N GLN A 26 -16.97 -0.55 -12.66
CA GLN A 26 -15.73 -0.17 -11.96
C GLN A 26 -14.91 0.87 -12.74
N ALA A 27 -14.74 0.70 -14.05
CA ALA A 27 -13.95 1.60 -14.88
C ALA A 27 -14.56 3.01 -14.92
N TYR A 28 -15.88 3.10 -15.15
CA TYR A 28 -16.58 4.38 -15.15
C TYR A 28 -16.58 5.08 -13.80
N LEU A 29 -16.73 4.33 -12.69
CA LEU A 29 -16.62 4.87 -11.34
C LEU A 29 -15.23 5.45 -11.04
N ASN A 30 -14.17 4.85 -11.58
CA ASN A 30 -12.82 5.38 -11.48
C ASN A 30 -12.67 6.66 -12.31
N GLU A 31 -13.23 6.70 -13.53
CA GLU A 31 -13.16 7.86 -14.43
C GLU A 31 -13.80 9.11 -13.81
N ILE A 32 -14.96 8.97 -13.16
CA ILE A 32 -15.67 10.10 -12.54
C ILE A 32 -15.18 10.45 -11.13
N ASN A 33 -14.13 9.78 -10.62
CA ASN A 33 -13.60 10.02 -9.28
C ASN A 33 -12.76 11.30 -9.21
N VAL A 34 -13.38 12.40 -8.79
CA VAL A 34 -12.73 13.73 -8.65
C VAL A 34 -12.76 14.27 -7.22
N PHE A 35 -13.38 13.56 -6.28
CA PHE A 35 -13.51 13.97 -4.88
C PHE A 35 -13.35 12.79 -3.92
N PRO A 36 -12.68 12.95 -2.77
CA PRO A 36 -11.96 14.15 -2.29
C PRO A 36 -10.65 14.40 -3.03
N VAL A 37 -10.05 13.38 -3.63
CA VAL A 37 -8.82 13.42 -4.43
C VAL A 37 -9.09 12.72 -5.76
N PRO A 38 -8.63 13.24 -6.90
CA PRO A 38 -8.81 12.62 -8.21
C PRO A 38 -7.75 11.52 -8.44
N ASP A 39 -7.82 10.44 -7.67
CA ASP A 39 -6.90 9.29 -7.72
C ASP A 39 -7.42 8.11 -8.55
N ALA A 40 -8.63 8.27 -9.12
CA ALA A 40 -9.29 7.31 -10.01
C ALA A 40 -9.41 5.89 -9.42
N ASP A 41 -9.66 5.76 -8.12
CA ASP A 41 -9.65 4.48 -7.41
C ASP A 41 -10.98 4.09 -6.75
N THR A 42 -11.99 4.97 -6.72
CA THR A 42 -13.29 4.73 -6.04
C THR A 42 -13.98 3.46 -6.55
N GLY A 43 -14.02 3.25 -7.87
CA GLY A 43 -14.59 2.03 -8.46
C GLY A 43 -13.81 0.78 -8.03
N THR A 44 -12.50 0.85 -8.02
CA THR A 44 -11.60 -0.23 -7.56
C THR A 44 -11.82 -0.55 -6.09
N ASN A 45 -11.95 0.47 -5.25
CA ASN A 45 -12.16 0.33 -3.80
C ASN A 45 -13.52 -0.32 -3.49
N LEU A 46 -14.60 0.13 -4.11
CA LEU A 46 -15.92 -0.48 -3.99
C LEU A 46 -15.96 -1.91 -4.52
N ALA A 47 -15.40 -2.15 -5.71
CA ALA A 47 -15.36 -3.49 -6.31
C ALA A 47 -14.54 -4.46 -5.45
N THR A 48 -13.42 -4.02 -4.85
CA THR A 48 -12.62 -4.84 -3.92
C THR A 48 -13.42 -5.21 -2.68
N THR A 49 -14.18 -4.26 -2.11
CA THR A 49 -15.07 -4.50 -0.97
C THR A 49 -16.16 -5.52 -1.33
N MET A 50 -16.76 -5.42 -2.52
CA MET A 50 -17.76 -6.39 -2.98
C MET A 50 -17.18 -7.78 -3.24
N ARG A 51 -15.98 -7.88 -3.83
CA ARG A 51 -15.28 -9.17 -4.01
C ARG A 51 -14.94 -9.81 -2.66
N ALA A 52 -14.57 -9.03 -1.65
CA ALA A 52 -14.33 -9.54 -0.31
C ALA A 52 -15.61 -10.15 0.30
N ILE A 53 -16.76 -9.50 0.12
CA ILE A 53 -18.06 -10.08 0.54
C ILE A 53 -18.35 -11.37 -0.23
N ALA A 54 -18.15 -11.38 -1.55
CA ALA A 54 -18.44 -12.54 -2.39
C ALA A 54 -17.61 -13.77 -2.04
N VAL A 55 -16.33 -13.57 -1.63
CA VAL A 55 -15.40 -14.65 -1.27
C VAL A 55 -15.50 -15.04 0.19
N GLY A 56 -15.64 -14.06 1.09
CA GLY A 56 -15.51 -14.29 2.54
C GLY A 56 -16.83 -14.49 3.28
N ALA A 57 -17.98 -14.05 2.71
CA ALA A 57 -19.26 -14.17 3.39
C ALA A 57 -19.95 -15.49 3.08
N GLN A 58 -20.77 -15.96 4.04
CA GLN A 58 -21.55 -17.18 3.92
C GLN A 58 -23.05 -16.88 4.03
N ALA A 59 -23.83 -17.54 3.19
CA ALA A 59 -25.29 -17.49 3.24
C ALA A 59 -25.82 -18.41 4.35
N HIS A 60 -26.64 -17.85 5.21
CA HIS A 60 -27.36 -18.59 6.25
C HIS A 60 -28.87 -18.35 6.10
N ARG A 61 -29.70 -19.25 6.68
CA ARG A 61 -31.15 -19.03 6.75
C ARG A 61 -31.47 -17.79 7.62
N SER A 62 -30.71 -17.59 8.68
CA SER A 62 -30.82 -16.42 9.55
C SER A 62 -30.26 -15.17 8.85
N ILE A 63 -31.05 -14.10 8.84
CA ILE A 63 -30.66 -12.79 8.31
C ILE A 63 -29.50 -12.19 9.10
N ARG A 64 -29.61 -12.21 10.44
CA ARG A 64 -28.58 -11.69 11.33
C ARG A 64 -27.22 -12.36 11.12
N THR A 65 -27.21 -13.69 11.03
CA THR A 65 -25.97 -14.46 10.80
C THR A 65 -25.37 -14.15 9.42
N THR A 66 -26.22 -14.05 8.39
CA THR A 66 -25.78 -13.66 7.05
C THR A 66 -25.18 -12.26 7.02
N LEU A 67 -25.87 -11.27 7.60
CA LEU A 67 -25.36 -9.89 7.67
C LEU A 67 -24.08 -9.78 8.52
N LYS A 68 -23.97 -10.51 9.62
CA LYS A 68 -22.72 -10.55 10.41
C LYS A 68 -21.56 -11.11 9.58
N SER A 69 -21.79 -12.20 8.85
CA SER A 69 -20.77 -12.77 7.94
C SER A 69 -20.36 -11.80 6.84
N MET A 70 -21.33 -11.11 6.21
CA MET A 70 -21.08 -10.09 5.20
C MET A 70 -20.32 -8.89 5.78
N ALA A 71 -20.71 -8.41 6.95
CA ALA A 71 -20.07 -7.28 7.61
C ALA A 71 -18.60 -7.56 7.93
N THR A 72 -18.32 -8.76 8.47
CA THR A 72 -16.92 -9.18 8.75
C THR A 72 -16.10 -9.25 7.47
N ALA A 73 -16.66 -9.85 6.40
CA ALA A 73 -15.97 -9.92 5.12
C ALA A 73 -15.76 -8.53 4.47
N ALA A 74 -16.80 -7.67 4.53
CA ALA A 74 -16.72 -6.30 4.04
C ALA A 74 -15.65 -5.49 4.76
N LEU A 75 -15.65 -5.47 6.10
CA LEU A 75 -14.68 -4.74 6.91
C LEU A 75 -13.25 -5.27 6.67
N GLY A 76 -13.08 -6.60 6.57
CA GLY A 76 -11.77 -7.21 6.29
C GLY A 76 -11.20 -6.83 4.93
N GLY A 77 -12.05 -6.59 3.93
CA GLY A 77 -11.65 -6.28 2.56
C GLY A 77 -11.89 -4.85 2.09
N ALA A 78 -12.49 -3.99 2.92
CA ALA A 78 -12.79 -2.61 2.55
C ALA A 78 -11.54 -1.83 2.18
N ARG A 79 -11.66 -0.97 1.16
CA ARG A 79 -10.61 -0.08 0.67
C ARG A 79 -11.16 1.31 0.43
N GLY A 80 -10.33 2.31 0.66
CA GLY A 80 -10.68 3.71 0.47
C GLY A 80 -11.88 4.19 1.29
N ASN A 81 -12.20 5.46 1.18
CA ASN A 81 -13.35 6.04 1.89
C ASN A 81 -14.67 5.36 1.52
N SER A 82 -14.93 5.18 0.21
CA SER A 82 -16.21 4.64 -0.27
C SER A 82 -16.42 3.19 0.16
N GLY A 83 -15.37 2.35 0.10
CA GLY A 83 -15.43 0.96 0.55
C GLY A 83 -15.66 0.85 2.07
N LEU A 84 -15.01 1.71 2.87
CA LEU A 84 -15.17 1.72 4.32
C LEU A 84 -16.59 2.19 4.73
N ILE A 85 -17.11 3.25 4.09
CA ILE A 85 -18.46 3.75 4.33
C ILE A 85 -19.49 2.65 4.02
N PHE A 86 -19.32 1.97 2.87
CA PHE A 86 -20.22 0.88 2.49
C PHE A 86 -20.12 -0.31 3.47
N ALA A 87 -18.91 -0.72 3.86
CA ALA A 87 -18.70 -1.80 4.83
C ALA A 87 -19.32 -1.46 6.19
N GLN A 88 -19.19 -0.22 6.65
CA GLN A 88 -19.79 0.23 7.90
C GLN A 88 -21.33 0.31 7.82
N PHE A 89 -21.88 0.65 6.66
CA PHE A 89 -23.33 0.57 6.45
C PHE A 89 -23.82 -0.88 6.58
N ILE A 90 -23.16 -1.85 5.96
CA ILE A 90 -23.48 -3.29 6.12
C ILE A 90 -23.30 -3.74 7.57
N HIS A 91 -22.23 -3.28 8.25
CA HIS A 91 -22.03 -3.56 9.66
C HIS A 91 -23.18 -2.99 10.53
N GLY A 92 -23.59 -1.74 10.29
CA GLY A 92 -24.75 -1.13 10.93
C GLY A 92 -26.03 -1.96 10.70
N MET A 93 -26.27 -2.42 9.48
CA MET A 93 -27.38 -3.33 9.19
C MET A 93 -27.31 -4.60 10.04
N SER A 94 -26.14 -5.19 10.22
CA SER A 94 -25.96 -6.41 11.03
C SER A 94 -26.24 -6.21 12.53
N LYS A 95 -26.03 -4.99 13.03
CA LYS A 95 -26.29 -4.61 14.43
C LYS A 95 -27.77 -4.28 14.67
N GLU A 96 -28.39 -3.59 13.71
CA GLU A 96 -29.73 -3.04 13.86
C GLU A 96 -30.85 -4.01 13.44
N ILE A 97 -30.51 -5.15 12.81
CA ILE A 97 -31.48 -6.17 12.43
C ILE A 97 -31.99 -6.91 13.67
N GLY A 98 -33.31 -7.11 13.76
CA GLY A 98 -33.95 -7.88 14.81
C GLY A 98 -33.58 -9.37 14.78
N PRO A 99 -34.02 -10.15 15.76
CA PRO A 99 -33.77 -11.60 15.83
C PRO A 99 -34.62 -12.42 14.84
N GLU A 100 -35.53 -11.76 14.13
CA GLU A 100 -36.49 -12.43 13.23
C GLU A 100 -35.76 -13.18 12.09
N SER A 101 -36.28 -14.33 11.73
CA SER A 101 -35.74 -15.13 10.63
C SER A 101 -36.12 -14.60 9.24
N LEU A 102 -37.16 -13.76 9.16
CA LEU A 102 -37.70 -13.18 7.94
C LEU A 102 -37.77 -11.65 8.06
N LEU A 103 -37.26 -10.97 7.06
CA LEU A 103 -37.31 -9.52 6.96
C LEU A 103 -38.60 -9.10 6.26
N THR A 104 -39.35 -8.17 6.86
CA THR A 104 -40.49 -7.50 6.26
C THR A 104 -40.08 -6.12 5.78
N THR A 105 -40.91 -5.47 4.95
CA THR A 105 -40.68 -4.06 4.55
C THR A 105 -40.56 -3.13 5.75
N ARG A 106 -41.35 -3.37 6.82
CA ARG A 106 -41.31 -2.62 8.06
C ARG A 106 -39.99 -2.79 8.78
N SER A 107 -39.61 -4.04 9.13
CA SER A 107 -38.37 -4.30 9.90
C SER A 107 -37.12 -3.92 9.09
N PHE A 108 -37.15 -4.08 7.76
CA PHE A 108 -36.10 -3.61 6.87
C PHE A 108 -35.93 -2.09 6.96
N GLY A 109 -37.02 -1.31 6.78
CA GLY A 109 -36.95 0.14 6.78
C GLY A 109 -36.48 0.71 8.14
N GLU A 110 -36.89 0.08 9.25
CA GLU A 110 -36.43 0.46 10.59
C GLU A 110 -34.93 0.19 10.77
N SER A 111 -34.44 -0.98 10.29
CA SER A 111 -33.01 -1.32 10.39
C SER A 111 -32.14 -0.46 9.48
N VAL A 112 -32.57 -0.21 8.23
CA VAL A 112 -31.84 0.66 7.28
C VAL A 112 -31.70 2.08 7.86
N LYS A 113 -32.78 2.65 8.41
CA LYS A 113 -32.78 3.99 8.98
C LYS A 113 -31.77 4.15 10.12
N ARG A 114 -31.65 3.13 10.99
CA ARG A 114 -30.65 3.12 12.06
C ARG A 114 -29.24 2.83 11.55
N ALA A 115 -29.09 1.94 10.56
CA ALA A 115 -27.80 1.57 9.99
C ALA A 115 -27.02 2.76 9.37
N VAL A 116 -27.74 3.74 8.80
CA VAL A 116 -27.13 4.96 8.27
C VAL A 116 -26.32 5.72 9.32
N GLN A 117 -26.78 5.71 10.57
CA GLN A 117 -26.07 6.40 11.66
C GLN A 117 -24.69 5.77 11.94
N HIS A 118 -24.56 4.45 11.77
CA HIS A 118 -23.27 3.78 11.89
C HIS A 118 -22.31 4.21 10.78
N ALA A 119 -22.79 4.27 9.53
CA ALA A 119 -21.98 4.76 8.40
C ALA A 119 -21.59 6.25 8.58
N HIS A 120 -22.50 7.08 9.04
CA HIS A 120 -22.25 8.50 9.29
C HIS A 120 -21.20 8.71 10.39
N ARG A 121 -21.27 7.96 11.50
CA ARG A 121 -20.30 8.04 12.59
C ARG A 121 -18.91 7.58 12.20
N ALA A 122 -18.78 6.68 11.21
CA ALA A 122 -17.48 6.22 10.73
C ALA A 122 -16.65 7.35 10.08
N ILE A 123 -17.31 8.38 9.56
CA ILE A 123 -16.68 9.48 8.83
C ILE A 123 -16.37 10.60 9.82
N ALA A 124 -15.12 11.01 9.89
CA ALA A 124 -14.67 12.07 10.79
C ALA A 124 -15.33 13.43 10.48
N THR A 125 -15.39 13.78 9.20
CA THR A 125 -16.00 15.01 8.70
C THR A 125 -16.91 14.67 7.51
N PRO A 126 -18.19 14.33 7.74
CA PRO A 126 -19.14 14.04 6.67
C PRO A 126 -19.34 15.24 5.76
N VAL A 127 -19.32 15.01 4.45
CA VAL A 127 -19.50 16.06 3.44
C VAL A 127 -20.80 15.82 2.68
N GLU A 128 -21.68 16.84 2.64
CA GLU A 128 -22.92 16.76 1.87
C GLU A 128 -22.65 16.73 0.36
N GLY A 129 -23.47 15.96 -0.37
CA GLY A 129 -23.28 15.73 -1.80
C GLY A 129 -22.35 14.57 -2.13
N THR A 130 -22.07 13.70 -1.15
CA THR A 130 -21.28 12.48 -1.34
C THR A 130 -22.12 11.21 -1.10
N MET A 131 -21.50 10.04 -1.20
CA MET A 131 -22.12 8.73 -0.98
C MET A 131 -22.97 8.67 0.29
N ILE A 132 -22.52 9.24 1.42
CA ILE A 132 -23.26 9.21 2.68
C ILE A 132 -24.59 9.97 2.59
N THR A 133 -24.64 11.04 1.80
CA THR A 133 -25.88 11.80 1.56
C THR A 133 -26.89 10.93 0.81
N VAL A 134 -26.47 10.23 -0.25
CA VAL A 134 -27.35 9.38 -1.05
C VAL A 134 -27.82 8.15 -0.25
N ILE A 135 -26.96 7.54 0.56
CA ILE A 135 -27.34 6.46 1.49
C ILE A 135 -28.41 6.95 2.47
N ARG A 136 -28.24 8.14 3.05
CA ARG A 136 -29.21 8.74 3.97
C ARG A 136 -30.56 9.00 3.30
N ASP A 137 -30.56 9.64 2.13
CA ASP A 137 -31.77 10.04 1.43
C ASP A 137 -32.55 8.81 0.94
N TRP A 138 -31.85 7.76 0.47
CA TRP A 138 -32.43 6.47 0.15
C TRP A 138 -33.04 5.78 1.38
N ALA A 139 -32.31 5.75 2.49
CA ALA A 139 -32.77 5.13 3.73
C ALA A 139 -34.02 5.83 4.29
N GLU A 140 -34.09 7.16 4.15
CA GLU A 140 -35.28 7.94 4.51
C GLU A 140 -36.47 7.56 3.64
N ALA A 141 -36.31 7.45 2.33
CA ALA A 141 -37.37 7.03 1.41
C ALA A 141 -37.86 5.61 1.74
N VAL A 142 -36.94 4.66 2.01
CA VAL A 142 -37.30 3.30 2.47
C VAL A 142 -38.10 3.38 3.76
N TYR A 143 -37.67 4.18 4.74
CA TYR A 143 -38.33 4.31 6.04
C TYR A 143 -39.74 4.89 5.89
N GLN A 144 -39.93 5.93 5.10
CA GLN A 144 -41.24 6.54 4.88
C GLN A 144 -42.22 5.59 4.19
N LYS A 145 -41.73 4.76 3.25
CA LYS A 145 -42.55 3.84 2.50
C LYS A 145 -42.83 2.53 3.23
N ARG A 146 -42.06 2.14 4.27
CA ARG A 146 -42.07 0.84 4.92
C ARG A 146 -43.44 0.34 5.43
N MET A 147 -44.34 1.25 5.75
CA MET A 147 -45.71 0.95 6.24
C MET A 147 -46.77 1.04 5.15
N GLN A 148 -46.44 1.59 3.98
CA GLN A 148 -47.37 1.81 2.87
C GLN A 148 -47.44 0.60 1.94
N THR A 149 -46.40 -0.25 1.92
CA THR A 149 -46.37 -1.45 1.12
C THR A 149 -45.79 -2.64 1.88
N THR A 150 -46.27 -3.84 1.55
CA THR A 150 -45.70 -5.11 2.00
C THR A 150 -44.88 -5.80 0.91
N ASP A 151 -44.70 -5.15 -0.25
CA ASP A 151 -43.98 -5.68 -1.40
C ASP A 151 -42.59 -5.05 -1.52
N PHE A 152 -41.53 -5.85 -1.39
CA PHE A 152 -40.16 -5.39 -1.54
C PHE A 152 -39.86 -4.86 -2.93
N VAL A 153 -40.53 -5.33 -3.99
CA VAL A 153 -40.31 -4.80 -5.36
C VAL A 153 -40.78 -3.35 -5.43
N GLU A 154 -41.96 -3.06 -4.92
CA GLU A 154 -42.53 -1.71 -4.86
C GLU A 154 -41.66 -0.78 -3.97
N LEU A 155 -41.34 -1.25 -2.75
CA LEU A 155 -40.48 -0.51 -1.81
C LEU A 155 -39.15 -0.12 -2.45
N TRP A 156 -38.50 -1.07 -3.12
CA TRP A 156 -37.19 -0.86 -3.73
C TRP A 156 -37.25 0.05 -4.95
N THR A 157 -38.28 -0.09 -5.79
CA THR A 157 -38.47 0.74 -6.99
C THR A 157 -38.64 2.22 -6.62
N GLU A 158 -39.47 2.51 -5.63
CA GLU A 158 -39.73 3.88 -5.20
C GLU A 158 -38.55 4.50 -4.46
N SER A 159 -37.91 3.74 -3.56
CA SER A 159 -36.73 4.25 -2.84
C SER A 159 -35.51 4.44 -3.77
N LEU A 160 -35.36 3.61 -4.80
CA LEU A 160 -34.32 3.82 -5.82
C LEU A 160 -34.52 5.13 -6.60
N ALA A 161 -35.78 5.51 -6.87
CA ALA A 161 -36.04 6.80 -7.52
C ALA A 161 -35.53 7.98 -6.67
N ALA A 162 -35.69 7.92 -5.33
CA ALA A 162 -35.14 8.91 -4.41
C ALA A 162 -33.58 8.91 -4.41
N ALA A 163 -32.96 7.74 -4.41
CA ALA A 163 -31.51 7.63 -4.51
C ALA A 163 -30.95 8.24 -5.80
N ARG A 164 -31.59 7.98 -6.94
CA ARG A 164 -31.21 8.57 -8.23
C ARG A 164 -31.37 10.09 -8.25
N GLN A 165 -32.40 10.63 -7.59
CA GLN A 165 -32.57 12.07 -7.47
C GLN A 165 -31.44 12.67 -6.61
N SER A 166 -31.17 12.10 -5.44
CA SER A 166 -30.09 12.54 -4.57
C SER A 166 -28.72 12.46 -5.26
N LEU A 167 -28.47 11.40 -6.08
CA LEU A 167 -27.27 11.29 -6.91
C LEU A 167 -27.11 12.47 -7.87
N ARG A 168 -28.15 12.84 -8.60
CA ARG A 168 -28.11 14.02 -9.51
C ARG A 168 -27.80 15.31 -8.74
N GLU A 169 -28.31 15.45 -7.53
CA GLU A 169 -28.11 16.63 -6.68
C GLU A 169 -26.68 16.74 -6.13
N THR A 170 -25.87 15.67 -6.15
CA THR A 170 -24.46 15.72 -5.70
C THR A 170 -23.67 16.77 -6.47
N THR A 171 -23.91 16.92 -7.77
CA THR A 171 -23.28 17.93 -8.62
C THR A 171 -23.63 19.36 -8.19
N GLN A 172 -24.82 19.58 -7.61
CA GLN A 172 -25.23 20.90 -7.12
C GLN A 172 -24.67 21.19 -5.71
N LYS A 173 -24.47 20.16 -4.89
CA LYS A 173 -24.01 20.28 -3.51
C LYS A 173 -22.47 20.43 -3.41
N LEU A 174 -21.70 19.92 -4.38
CA LEU A 174 -20.24 19.98 -4.41
C LEU A 174 -19.73 20.72 -5.66
N GLN A 175 -19.10 21.88 -5.45
CA GLN A 175 -18.57 22.70 -6.55
C GLN A 175 -17.54 21.96 -7.42
N VAL A 176 -16.75 21.04 -6.83
CA VAL A 176 -15.75 20.24 -7.57
C VAL A 176 -16.43 19.32 -8.58
N LEU A 177 -17.57 18.71 -8.23
CA LEU A 177 -18.37 17.87 -9.12
C LEU A 177 -19.04 18.72 -10.22
N ALA A 178 -19.60 19.87 -9.84
CA ALA A 178 -20.20 20.81 -10.81
C ALA A 178 -19.18 21.25 -11.87
N ARG A 179 -17.98 21.59 -11.48
CA ARG A 179 -16.91 22.01 -12.40
C ARG A 179 -16.41 20.88 -13.29
N ALA A 180 -16.38 19.64 -12.78
CA ALA A 180 -15.99 18.46 -13.55
C ALA A 180 -17.14 17.93 -14.44
N GLY A 181 -18.39 18.36 -14.20
CA GLY A 181 -19.56 17.88 -14.93
C GLY A 181 -19.94 16.45 -14.61
N VAL A 182 -19.56 15.94 -13.41
CA VAL A 182 -19.79 14.57 -12.98
C VAL A 182 -20.56 14.51 -11.67
N VAL A 183 -21.13 13.35 -11.34
CA VAL A 183 -21.72 13.03 -10.04
C VAL A 183 -20.66 12.46 -9.11
N ASP A 184 -20.95 12.35 -7.80
CA ASP A 184 -20.07 11.67 -6.85
C ASP A 184 -19.92 10.19 -7.20
N ALA A 185 -18.67 9.72 -7.38
CA ALA A 185 -18.35 8.36 -7.80
C ALA A 185 -18.81 7.31 -6.78
N GLY A 186 -18.63 7.56 -5.48
CA GLY A 186 -19.10 6.68 -4.42
C GLY A 186 -20.63 6.59 -4.37
N ALA A 187 -21.32 7.71 -4.52
CA ALA A 187 -22.78 7.77 -4.60
C ALA A 187 -23.31 7.02 -5.83
N LYS A 188 -22.65 7.17 -6.99
CA LYS A 188 -23.01 6.43 -8.21
C LYS A 188 -22.85 4.92 -7.98
N GLY A 189 -21.73 4.48 -7.40
CA GLY A 189 -21.52 3.06 -7.06
C GLY A 189 -22.58 2.52 -6.08
N PHE A 190 -23.05 3.33 -5.13
CA PHE A 190 -24.16 2.93 -4.26
C PHE A 190 -25.48 2.80 -5.03
N VAL A 191 -25.77 3.71 -5.99
CA VAL A 191 -26.98 3.60 -6.86
C VAL A 191 -26.88 2.35 -7.75
N ASP A 192 -25.72 2.03 -8.31
CA ASP A 192 -25.49 0.81 -9.09
C ASP A 192 -25.77 -0.43 -8.27
N PHE A 193 -25.30 -0.45 -7.01
CA PHE A 193 -25.62 -1.52 -6.07
C PHE A 193 -27.13 -1.69 -5.91
N LEU A 194 -27.87 -0.61 -5.68
CA LEU A 194 -29.34 -0.65 -5.54
C LEU A 194 -30.03 -1.13 -6.81
N GLU A 195 -29.53 -0.75 -7.98
CA GLU A 195 -30.02 -1.19 -9.28
C GLU A 195 -29.79 -2.69 -9.50
N GLY A 196 -28.62 -3.19 -9.15
CA GLY A 196 -28.29 -4.60 -9.18
C GLY A 196 -29.20 -5.44 -8.28
N VAL A 197 -29.49 -4.96 -7.08
CA VAL A 197 -30.44 -5.60 -6.15
C VAL A 197 -31.85 -5.60 -6.75
N LEU A 198 -32.35 -4.46 -7.29
CA LEU A 198 -33.66 -4.39 -7.92
C LEU A 198 -33.78 -5.35 -9.10
N HIS A 199 -32.75 -5.43 -9.93
CA HIS A 199 -32.72 -6.37 -11.05
C HIS A 199 -32.87 -7.83 -10.56
N PHE A 200 -32.13 -8.20 -9.52
CA PHE A 200 -32.21 -9.54 -8.94
C PHE A 200 -33.60 -9.85 -8.40
N ILE A 201 -34.20 -8.96 -7.60
CA ILE A 201 -35.51 -9.20 -7.00
C ILE A 201 -36.66 -9.24 -8.03
N THR A 202 -36.49 -8.57 -9.20
CA THR A 202 -37.51 -8.54 -10.27
C THR A 202 -37.35 -9.68 -11.26
N LYS A 203 -36.11 -10.06 -11.62
CA LYS A 203 -35.82 -11.03 -12.67
C LYS A 203 -35.42 -12.42 -12.14
N GLY A 204 -35.09 -12.54 -10.84
CA GLY A 204 -34.67 -13.79 -10.21
C GLY A 204 -33.32 -14.34 -10.70
N ARG A 205 -32.55 -13.55 -11.43
CA ARG A 205 -31.24 -13.93 -11.98
C ARG A 205 -30.18 -12.95 -11.51
N ILE A 206 -29.06 -13.48 -11.04
CA ILE A 206 -27.82 -12.72 -10.88
C ILE A 206 -27.33 -12.47 -12.31
N ARG A 207 -27.12 -11.22 -12.69
CA ARG A 207 -26.51 -10.86 -13.95
C ARG A 207 -25.02 -11.17 -13.80
N ARG A 208 -24.64 -12.44 -13.95
CA ARG A 208 -23.21 -12.77 -14.08
C ARG A 208 -22.75 -12.08 -15.37
N SER A 209 -22.07 -10.95 -15.23
CA SER A 209 -21.12 -10.53 -16.25
C SER A 209 -20.18 -11.73 -16.41
N ALA A 210 -20.00 -12.20 -17.65
CA ALA A 210 -19.03 -13.24 -17.97
C ALA A 210 -17.59 -12.69 -17.90
N ALA A 211 -17.31 -11.85 -16.91
CA ALA A 211 -15.99 -11.59 -16.44
C ALA A 211 -15.57 -12.80 -15.62
N SER A 212 -15.26 -13.90 -16.34
CA SER A 212 -14.23 -14.82 -15.90
C SER A 212 -13.09 -13.99 -15.30
N VAL A 213 -12.50 -14.51 -14.24
CA VAL A 213 -11.28 -13.99 -13.62
C VAL A 213 -10.11 -14.10 -14.62
N GLU A 214 -10.23 -13.42 -15.74
CA GLU A 214 -9.13 -13.06 -16.63
C GLU A 214 -8.96 -11.55 -16.48
N THR A 215 -8.00 -11.21 -15.64
CA THR A 215 -7.49 -9.85 -15.42
C THR A 215 -6.75 -9.36 -16.66
N SER A 216 -7.46 -9.12 -17.76
CA SER A 216 -6.95 -8.26 -18.83
C SER A 216 -7.30 -6.82 -18.47
N TRP A 217 -6.37 -6.12 -17.83
CA TRP A 217 -6.47 -4.69 -17.58
C TRP A 217 -6.20 -3.95 -18.90
N THR A 218 -7.25 -3.57 -19.61
CA THR A 218 -7.15 -2.56 -20.67
C THR A 218 -7.29 -1.19 -20.00
N PHE A 219 -6.19 -0.46 -19.91
CA PHE A 219 -6.20 0.94 -19.50
C PHE A 219 -6.57 1.80 -20.70
N GLU A 220 -7.77 2.38 -20.70
CA GLU A 220 -8.02 3.57 -21.49
C GLU A 220 -7.34 4.76 -20.79
N GLU A 221 -6.75 5.66 -21.59
CA GLU A 221 -6.08 6.87 -21.10
C GLU A 221 -7.05 7.70 -20.24
N ILE A 222 -6.81 7.71 -18.92
CA ILE A 222 -7.54 8.57 -18.00
C ILE A 222 -7.00 9.98 -18.19
N LYS A 223 -7.72 10.81 -18.94
CA LYS A 223 -7.47 12.26 -18.98
C LYS A 223 -8.00 12.90 -17.71
N THR A 224 -7.20 12.92 -16.69
CA THR A 224 -7.50 13.69 -15.46
C THR A 224 -7.35 15.19 -15.77
N PRO A 225 -8.34 16.03 -15.44
CA PRO A 225 -8.19 17.47 -15.61
C PRO A 225 -7.09 17.99 -14.69
N ALA A 226 -6.07 18.60 -15.28
CA ALA A 226 -5.02 19.28 -14.56
C ALA A 226 -5.61 20.32 -13.61
N ARG A 227 -5.34 20.21 -12.31
CA ARG A 227 -5.67 21.22 -11.31
C ARG A 227 -4.48 21.48 -10.41
N ASP A 228 -4.14 22.74 -10.37
CA ASP A 228 -3.24 23.41 -9.45
C ASP A 228 -3.86 23.36 -8.03
N ARG A 229 -3.60 22.24 -7.30
CA ARG A 229 -3.82 22.14 -5.86
C ARG A 229 -2.60 21.43 -5.27
N SER A 230 -1.89 22.14 -4.41
CA SER A 230 -0.98 21.53 -3.45
C SER A 230 -1.76 20.46 -2.69
N LEU A 231 -1.27 19.22 -2.71
CA LEU A 231 -1.81 18.17 -1.87
C LEU A 231 -1.49 18.55 -0.42
N ASP A 232 -2.50 18.80 0.40
CA ASP A 232 -2.31 19.13 1.81
C ASP A 232 -1.66 17.97 2.59
N TYR A 233 -1.86 16.75 2.11
CA TYR A 233 -1.34 15.52 2.68
C TYR A 233 -0.65 14.65 1.63
N ARG A 234 0.53 14.19 1.96
CA ARG A 234 1.37 13.39 1.05
C ARG A 234 0.93 11.93 0.97
N TYR A 235 0.47 11.34 2.08
CA TYR A 235 0.22 9.91 2.15
C TYR A 235 -1.24 9.58 2.40
N CYS A 236 -1.75 8.56 1.69
CA CYS A 236 -2.97 7.85 2.01
C CYS A 236 -2.58 6.59 2.79
N ALA A 237 -3.00 6.50 4.06
CA ALA A 237 -2.68 5.40 4.95
C ALA A 237 -3.93 4.59 5.29
N GLU A 238 -3.83 3.27 5.16
CA GLU A 238 -4.86 2.30 5.51
C GLU A 238 -4.28 1.20 6.39
N ALA A 239 -5.05 0.72 7.35
CA ALA A 239 -4.69 -0.45 8.14
C ALA A 239 -5.93 -1.19 8.66
N LEU A 240 -5.73 -2.45 8.99
CA LEU A 240 -6.65 -3.26 9.78
C LEU A 240 -6.08 -3.42 11.18
N LEU A 241 -6.86 -3.04 12.20
CA LEU A 241 -6.56 -3.31 13.59
C LEU A 241 -7.40 -4.50 14.05
N THR A 242 -6.77 -5.41 14.77
CA THR A 242 -7.44 -6.55 15.43
C THR A 242 -7.17 -6.52 16.92
N GLY A 243 -8.16 -6.92 17.73
CA GLY A 243 -8.08 -6.97 19.17
C GLY A 243 -9.33 -7.61 19.77
N GLU A 244 -9.38 -7.77 21.08
CA GLU A 244 -10.56 -8.33 21.77
C GLU A 244 -11.55 -7.25 22.21
N THR A 245 -11.07 -6.02 22.44
CA THR A 245 -11.83 -4.89 23.00
C THR A 245 -11.42 -3.57 22.38
N LEU A 246 -11.43 -3.50 21.04
CA LEU A 246 -11.14 -2.25 20.32
C LEU A 246 -12.26 -1.26 20.56
N ASP A 247 -11.90 0.01 20.71
CA ASP A 247 -12.85 1.13 20.73
C ASP A 247 -12.75 1.93 19.42
N PRO A 248 -13.68 1.74 18.47
CA PRO A 248 -13.66 2.45 17.20
C PRO A 248 -13.77 3.97 17.35
N ASP A 249 -14.42 4.49 18.40
CA ASP A 249 -14.58 5.92 18.64
C ASP A 249 -13.25 6.51 19.14
N ALA A 250 -12.59 5.87 20.10
CA ALA A 250 -11.26 6.27 20.56
C ALA A 250 -10.22 6.20 19.41
N ILE A 251 -10.24 5.14 18.61
CA ILE A 251 -9.36 5.00 17.44
C ILE A 251 -9.62 6.14 16.44
N ARG A 252 -10.88 6.53 16.22
CA ARG A 252 -11.24 7.65 15.33
C ARG A 252 -10.66 8.96 15.81
N GLU A 253 -10.75 9.25 17.10
CA GLU A 253 -10.14 10.46 17.68
C GLU A 253 -8.62 10.49 17.50
N VAL A 254 -7.96 9.34 17.68
CA VAL A 254 -6.52 9.21 17.44
C VAL A 254 -6.18 9.48 15.97
N VAL A 255 -6.90 8.84 15.04
CA VAL A 255 -6.67 8.99 13.58
C VAL A 255 -6.90 10.42 13.12
N GLN A 256 -7.96 11.09 13.60
CA GLN A 256 -8.28 12.49 13.28
C GLN A 256 -7.17 13.48 13.67
N ARG A 257 -6.46 13.24 14.76
CA ARG A 257 -5.34 14.10 15.19
C ARG A 257 -4.12 13.97 14.28
N HIS A 258 -4.04 12.92 13.47
CA HIS A 258 -2.88 12.61 12.64
C HIS A 258 -3.10 12.86 11.14
N GLY A 259 -4.29 13.32 10.75
CA GLY A 259 -4.59 13.59 9.35
C GLY A 259 -6.03 14.00 9.07
N ALA A 260 -6.37 14.06 7.80
CA ALA A 260 -7.70 14.42 7.30
C ALA A 260 -8.34 13.28 6.50
N SER A 261 -9.57 13.48 6.06
CA SER A 261 -10.37 12.47 5.33
C SER A 261 -10.46 11.14 6.07
N ALA A 262 -10.41 11.18 7.42
CA ALA A 262 -10.38 10.00 8.24
C ALA A 262 -11.73 9.25 8.21
N VAL A 263 -11.67 7.96 7.91
CA VAL A 263 -12.76 7.01 8.03
C VAL A 263 -12.33 5.84 8.89
N VAL A 264 -13.09 5.57 9.95
CA VAL A 264 -12.82 4.47 10.88
C VAL A 264 -14.06 3.60 10.97
N ALA A 265 -13.97 2.39 10.48
CA ALA A 265 -15.08 1.46 10.35
C ALA A 265 -14.76 0.15 11.07
N GLY A 266 -15.68 -0.36 11.89
CA GLY A 266 -15.42 -1.63 12.54
C GLY A 266 -16.25 -1.95 13.77
N SER A 267 -15.75 -2.90 14.54
CA SER A 267 -16.32 -3.45 15.77
C SER A 267 -15.23 -3.54 16.85
N GLU A 268 -15.61 -4.06 18.03
CA GLU A 268 -14.67 -4.33 19.13
C GLU A 268 -13.58 -5.36 18.80
N GLU A 269 -13.75 -6.15 17.74
CA GLU A 269 -12.79 -7.20 17.36
C GLU A 269 -11.93 -6.78 16.17
N LEU A 270 -12.45 -5.88 15.31
CA LEU A 270 -11.84 -5.56 14.02
C LEU A 270 -12.18 -4.14 13.61
N VAL A 271 -11.18 -3.30 13.39
CA VAL A 271 -11.32 -1.91 12.95
C VAL A 271 -10.45 -1.67 11.72
N ARG A 272 -11.05 -1.13 10.67
CA ARG A 272 -10.34 -0.66 9.47
C ARG A 272 -10.27 0.85 9.50
N ILE A 273 -9.10 1.39 9.18
CA ILE A 273 -8.88 2.83 9.07
C ILE A 273 -8.46 3.22 7.65
N HIS A 274 -8.83 4.45 7.30
CA HIS A 274 -8.32 5.18 6.13
C HIS A 274 -8.10 6.63 6.55
N VAL A 275 -6.96 7.23 6.18
CA VAL A 275 -6.64 8.63 6.51
C VAL A 275 -5.58 9.19 5.57
N HIS A 276 -5.69 10.48 5.25
CA HIS A 276 -4.64 11.22 4.56
C HIS A 276 -3.75 11.92 5.59
N THR A 277 -2.44 11.65 5.55
CA THR A 277 -1.49 12.13 6.57
C THR A 277 -0.14 12.54 5.96
N ASN A 278 0.59 13.42 6.65
CA ASN A 278 1.99 13.72 6.35
C ASN A 278 2.98 12.94 7.24
N GLY A 279 2.46 12.30 8.29
CA GLY A 279 3.25 11.56 9.27
C GLY A 279 2.74 10.12 9.47
N PRO A 280 2.86 9.21 8.48
CA PRO A 280 2.39 7.85 8.68
C PRO A 280 3.14 7.12 9.80
N GLN A 281 4.42 7.44 10.05
CA GLN A 281 5.19 6.82 11.14
C GLN A 281 4.62 7.16 12.52
N GLU A 282 4.19 8.41 12.73
CA GLU A 282 3.56 8.87 13.96
C GLU A 282 2.18 8.23 14.15
N LEU A 283 1.38 8.19 13.09
CA LEU A 283 0.09 7.53 13.08
C LEU A 283 0.22 6.05 13.49
N PHE A 284 1.10 5.29 12.82
CA PHE A 284 1.26 3.87 13.11
C PHE A 284 1.91 3.61 14.47
N GLN A 285 2.66 4.56 15.01
CA GLN A 285 3.19 4.50 16.38
C GLN A 285 2.07 4.47 17.43
N VAL A 286 1.04 5.32 17.26
CA VAL A 286 -0.07 5.38 18.22
C VAL A 286 -1.10 4.28 17.98
N LEU A 287 -1.29 3.84 16.73
CA LEU A 287 -2.22 2.76 16.41
C LEU A 287 -1.82 1.41 17.00
N LYS A 288 -0.53 1.10 17.08
CA LYS A 288 -0.05 -0.14 17.70
C LYS A 288 -0.41 -0.26 19.18
N ASP A 289 -0.62 0.86 19.86
CA ASP A 289 -1.01 0.88 21.27
C ASP A 289 -2.53 0.64 21.43
N GLN A 290 -3.29 0.72 20.33
CA GLN A 290 -4.74 0.45 20.29
C GLN A 290 -5.06 -1.01 19.93
N GLY A 291 -4.16 -1.73 19.25
CA GLY A 291 -4.38 -3.11 18.83
C GLY A 291 -3.29 -3.63 17.92
N THR A 292 -3.44 -4.85 17.44
CA THR A 292 -2.52 -5.45 16.47
C THR A 292 -2.79 -4.88 15.08
N VAL A 293 -1.80 -4.21 14.51
CA VAL A 293 -1.89 -3.59 13.18
C VAL A 293 -1.46 -4.58 12.10
N ALA A 294 -2.33 -4.77 11.11
CA ALA A 294 -2.14 -5.67 9.98
C ALA A 294 -2.66 -5.06 8.67
N GLN A 295 -2.42 -5.73 7.56
CA GLN A 295 -2.88 -5.34 6.21
C GLN A 295 -2.66 -3.85 5.90
N ILE A 296 -1.46 -3.37 6.21
CA ILE A 296 -1.07 -1.97 6.01
C ILE A 296 -0.96 -1.66 4.52
N LYS A 297 -1.49 -0.51 4.12
CA LYS A 297 -1.26 0.12 2.82
C LYS A 297 -0.91 1.60 3.07
N VAL A 298 0.12 2.09 2.42
CA VAL A 298 0.49 3.51 2.42
C VAL A 298 0.87 3.89 1.01
N ASP A 299 0.06 4.74 0.39
CA ASP A 299 0.34 5.29 -0.95
C ASP A 299 0.93 6.69 -0.81
N ASP A 300 1.95 7.01 -1.60
CA ASP A 300 2.51 8.36 -1.74
C ASP A 300 1.73 9.12 -2.81
N MET A 301 0.67 9.81 -2.40
CA MET A 301 -0.21 10.57 -3.29
C MET A 301 0.53 11.69 -4.02
N LEU A 302 1.56 12.28 -3.40
CA LEU A 302 2.39 13.30 -4.06
C LEU A 302 3.12 12.69 -5.26
N ARG A 303 3.75 11.51 -5.08
CA ARG A 303 4.42 10.79 -6.17
C ARG A 303 3.46 10.33 -7.25
N GLN A 304 2.25 9.91 -6.86
CA GLN A 304 1.19 9.57 -7.82
C GLN A 304 0.77 10.80 -8.63
N TYR A 305 0.53 11.92 -7.94
CA TYR A 305 0.17 13.17 -8.60
C TYR A 305 1.29 13.67 -9.55
N GLU A 306 2.55 13.66 -9.09
CA GLU A 306 3.70 14.06 -9.90
C GLU A 306 3.85 13.17 -11.15
N ALA A 307 3.70 11.86 -11.00
CA ALA A 307 3.76 10.92 -12.13
C ALA A 307 2.67 11.22 -13.19
N ALA A 308 1.47 11.56 -12.72
CA ALA A 308 0.33 11.83 -13.61
C ALA A 308 0.36 13.22 -14.27
N HIS A 309 0.91 14.25 -13.60
CA HIS A 309 0.74 15.64 -14.04
C HIS A 309 2.06 16.37 -14.32
N THR A 310 3.13 16.03 -13.61
CA THR A 310 4.42 16.74 -13.68
C THR A 310 5.60 15.78 -13.65
N PRO A 311 5.62 14.74 -14.51
CA PRO A 311 6.75 13.83 -14.55
C PRO A 311 8.01 14.59 -15.02
N LYS A 312 9.09 14.48 -14.24
CA LYS A 312 10.37 15.13 -14.57
C LYS A 312 11.12 14.42 -15.73
N SER A 313 10.75 13.17 -16.03
CA SER A 313 11.31 12.35 -17.09
C SER A 313 10.20 11.53 -17.74
N LYS A 314 10.41 11.13 -19.00
CA LYS A 314 9.56 10.17 -19.72
C LYS A 314 9.73 8.73 -19.21
N ILE A 315 10.81 8.47 -18.47
CA ILE A 315 11.20 7.16 -17.95
C ILE A 315 11.06 7.18 -16.43
N GLY A 316 10.18 6.35 -15.88
CA GLY A 316 10.04 6.17 -14.44
C GLY A 316 11.11 5.24 -13.88
N ILE A 317 11.89 5.72 -12.90
CA ILE A 317 12.87 4.90 -12.18
C ILE A 317 12.23 4.39 -10.88
N ILE A 318 12.29 3.08 -10.70
CA ILE A 318 11.69 2.39 -9.56
C ILE A 318 12.77 1.61 -8.83
N VAL A 319 12.70 1.63 -7.50
CA VAL A 319 13.51 0.78 -6.61
C VAL A 319 12.62 0.11 -5.56
N ASP A 320 13.08 -0.98 -4.95
CA ASP A 320 12.50 -1.47 -3.71
C ASP A 320 13.11 -0.76 -2.48
N SER A 321 12.50 -0.93 -1.31
CA SER A 321 12.92 -0.21 -0.10
C SER A 321 14.24 -0.69 0.51
N ALA A 322 14.82 -1.81 0.02
CA ALA A 322 16.18 -2.18 0.37
C ALA A 322 17.24 -1.24 -0.27
N CYS A 323 16.82 -0.34 -1.15
CA CYS A 323 17.62 0.76 -1.67
C CYS A 323 17.76 1.85 -0.62
N ASP A 324 18.97 2.10 -0.12
CA ASP A 324 19.24 3.21 0.80
C ASP A 324 19.73 4.44 0.03
N LEU A 325 18.82 5.40 -0.11
CA LEU A 325 19.05 6.76 -0.63
C LEU A 325 18.42 7.78 0.32
N PRO A 326 19.01 8.97 0.47
CA PRO A 326 18.38 10.08 1.16
C PRO A 326 17.00 10.41 0.57
N PRO A 327 15.98 10.68 1.41
CA PRO A 327 14.65 11.06 0.94
C PRO A 327 14.67 12.26 -0.01
N GLU A 328 15.56 13.21 0.21
CA GLU A 328 15.74 14.41 -0.60
C GLU A 328 16.15 14.05 -2.04
N ILE A 329 17.02 13.05 -2.22
CA ILE A 329 17.44 12.56 -3.54
C ILE A 329 16.28 11.80 -4.20
N LEU A 330 15.56 10.96 -3.45
CA LEU A 330 14.37 10.28 -3.96
C LEU A 330 13.34 11.30 -4.47
N ASP A 331 13.14 12.38 -3.73
CA ASP A 331 12.20 13.45 -4.07
C ASP A 331 12.69 14.33 -5.22
N GLU A 332 13.94 14.76 -5.21
CA GLU A 332 14.53 15.56 -6.29
C GLU A 332 14.50 14.81 -7.62
N ARG A 333 14.80 13.53 -7.60
CA ARG A 333 14.92 12.68 -8.79
C ARG A 333 13.63 11.98 -9.21
N GLN A 334 12.54 12.12 -8.45
CA GLN A 334 11.27 11.38 -8.63
C GLN A 334 11.47 9.86 -8.73
N ILE A 335 12.33 9.29 -7.89
CA ILE A 335 12.50 7.85 -7.81
C ILE A 335 11.34 7.24 -7.02
N HIS A 336 10.66 6.27 -7.60
CA HIS A 336 9.55 5.56 -6.97
C HIS A 336 10.07 4.41 -6.11
N VAL A 337 9.56 4.29 -4.88
CA VAL A 337 9.99 3.26 -3.94
C VAL A 337 8.84 2.30 -3.64
N LEU A 338 9.05 1.00 -3.87
CA LEU A 338 8.12 -0.04 -3.46
C LEU A 338 8.53 -0.56 -2.08
N PRO A 339 7.72 -0.34 -1.01
CA PRO A 339 8.10 -0.69 0.34
C PRO A 339 7.96 -2.20 0.60
N PHE A 340 8.95 -2.78 1.29
CA PHE A 340 8.86 -4.14 1.79
C PHE A 340 8.07 -4.19 3.11
N PRO A 341 7.16 -5.14 3.28
CA PRO A 341 6.56 -5.42 4.56
C PRO A 341 7.52 -6.23 5.45
N PHE A 342 7.44 -5.99 6.75
CA PHE A 342 8.07 -6.82 7.76
C PHE A 342 7.22 -6.85 9.04
N SER A 343 7.52 -7.76 9.96
CA SER A 343 6.73 -7.90 11.19
C SER A 343 7.59 -8.25 12.40
N PHE A 344 7.12 -7.83 13.59
CA PHE A 344 7.53 -8.32 14.89
C PHE A 344 6.35 -9.12 15.49
N GLY A 345 6.46 -10.46 15.51
CA GLY A 345 5.30 -11.29 15.81
C GLY A 345 4.18 -11.04 14.80
N GLU A 346 3.00 -10.68 15.30
CA GLU A 346 1.82 -10.37 14.48
C GLU A 346 1.76 -8.90 14.02
N GLN A 347 2.51 -8.02 14.69
CA GLN A 347 2.56 -6.60 14.36
C GLN A 347 3.28 -6.37 13.04
N GLN A 348 2.58 -5.79 12.06
CA GLN A 348 3.11 -5.53 10.73
C GLN A 348 3.60 -4.08 10.58
N PHE A 349 4.54 -3.90 9.65
CA PHE A 349 5.13 -2.62 9.29
C PHE A 349 5.42 -2.58 7.79
N LEU A 350 5.41 -1.37 7.21
CA LEU A 350 6.00 -1.08 5.90
C LEU A 350 7.30 -0.33 6.07
N ASP A 351 8.34 -0.85 5.47
CA ASP A 351 9.69 -0.32 5.55
C ASP A 351 9.75 1.15 5.13
N LYS A 352 10.42 1.98 5.92
CA LYS A 352 10.57 3.44 5.77
C LYS A 352 9.28 4.26 5.91
N LEU A 353 8.09 3.65 5.80
CA LEU A 353 6.82 4.37 5.78
C LEU A 353 6.08 4.38 7.12
N THR A 354 6.12 3.27 7.88
CA THR A 354 5.30 3.14 9.09
C THR A 354 6.11 2.98 10.38
N ILE A 355 7.42 3.13 10.29
CA ILE A 355 8.33 3.07 11.44
C ILE A 355 9.58 3.90 11.16
N ARG A 356 10.04 4.66 12.16
CA ARG A 356 11.31 5.38 12.11
C ARG A 356 12.47 4.46 12.48
N PRO A 357 13.70 4.70 11.97
CA PRO A 357 14.86 3.87 12.27
C PRO A 357 15.10 3.66 13.77
N HIS A 358 15.02 4.71 14.60
CA HIS A 358 15.24 4.58 16.05
C HIS A 358 14.19 3.68 16.72
N GLN A 359 12.91 3.79 16.34
CA GLN A 359 11.84 2.94 16.85
C GLN A 359 12.06 1.46 16.49
N PHE A 360 12.51 1.22 15.25
CA PHE A 360 12.89 -0.12 14.80
C PHE A 360 14.05 -0.68 15.64
N TYR A 361 15.07 0.12 15.93
CA TYR A 361 16.20 -0.32 16.75
C TYR A 361 15.80 -0.63 18.18
N ASP A 362 14.87 0.13 18.76
CA ASP A 362 14.34 -0.13 20.09
C ASP A 362 13.53 -1.44 20.11
N LEU A 363 12.67 -1.66 19.12
CA LEU A 363 11.97 -2.93 18.97
C LEU A 363 12.94 -4.11 18.76
N LEU A 364 14.00 -3.92 17.99
CA LEU A 364 15.00 -4.96 17.73
C LEU A 364 15.77 -5.36 19.00
N LYS A 365 15.88 -4.45 19.99
CA LYS A 365 16.50 -4.71 21.31
C LYS A 365 15.53 -5.36 22.29
N THR A 366 14.27 -4.89 22.32
CA THR A 366 13.31 -5.17 23.40
C THR A 366 12.29 -6.25 23.06
N SER A 367 11.96 -6.42 21.77
CA SER A 367 10.98 -7.41 21.34
C SER A 367 11.45 -8.84 21.60
N PRO A 368 10.59 -9.72 22.15
CA PRO A 368 10.88 -11.15 22.25
C PRO A 368 10.92 -11.83 20.87
N PHE A 369 10.31 -11.20 19.85
CA PHE A 369 10.24 -11.72 18.49
C PHE A 369 11.38 -11.14 17.65
N HIS A 370 12.09 -12.00 16.92
CA HIS A 370 12.98 -11.55 15.85
C HIS A 370 12.14 -11.11 14.66
N PRO A 371 12.39 -9.93 14.05
CA PRO A 371 11.60 -9.46 12.93
C PRO A 371 11.76 -10.36 11.71
N LYS A 372 10.67 -10.49 10.94
CA LYS A 372 10.63 -11.25 9.68
C LYS A 372 10.30 -10.30 8.54
N THR A 373 11.12 -10.32 7.50
CA THR A 373 10.85 -9.60 6.25
C THR A 373 10.00 -10.46 5.33
N ALA A 374 9.11 -9.82 4.58
CA ALA A 374 8.32 -10.47 3.54
C ALA A 374 8.45 -9.69 2.22
N GLN A 375 8.07 -10.32 1.12
CA GLN A 375 7.94 -9.65 -0.18
C GLN A 375 6.57 -8.97 -0.26
N PRO A 376 6.43 -7.84 -0.95
CA PRO A 376 5.12 -7.30 -1.33
C PRO A 376 4.31 -8.36 -2.09
N GLY A 377 3.02 -8.44 -1.82
CA GLY A 377 2.14 -9.36 -2.53
C GLY A 377 2.09 -9.04 -4.03
N GLN A 378 1.87 -10.06 -4.86
CA GLN A 378 1.82 -9.90 -6.32
C GLN A 378 0.84 -8.81 -6.77
N GLN A 379 -0.34 -8.74 -6.14
CA GLN A 379 -1.34 -7.71 -6.45
C GLN A 379 -0.85 -6.29 -6.10
N THR A 380 -0.07 -6.14 -5.03
CA THR A 380 0.55 -4.86 -4.65
C THR A 380 1.55 -4.42 -5.71
N VAL A 381 2.42 -5.32 -6.15
CA VAL A 381 3.39 -5.06 -7.23
C VAL A 381 2.68 -4.72 -8.54
N LEU A 382 1.66 -5.51 -8.90
CA LEU A 382 0.88 -5.31 -10.12
C LEU A 382 0.21 -3.94 -10.12
N HIS A 383 -0.48 -3.59 -9.04
CA HIS A 383 -1.15 -2.29 -8.91
C HIS A 383 -0.16 -1.12 -9.02
N PHE A 384 0.96 -1.20 -8.28
CA PHE A 384 2.00 -0.17 -8.29
C PHE A 384 2.61 0.03 -9.70
N LEU A 385 3.00 -1.06 -10.37
CA LEU A 385 3.57 -1.00 -11.71
C LEU A 385 2.55 -0.57 -12.75
N SER A 386 1.30 -1.04 -12.66
CA SER A 386 0.21 -0.64 -13.57
C SER A 386 -0.04 0.86 -13.52
N TYR A 387 -0.11 1.42 -12.31
CA TYR A 387 -0.30 2.86 -12.14
C TYR A 387 0.82 3.64 -12.83
N LEU A 388 2.08 3.33 -12.52
CA LEU A 388 3.22 4.04 -13.11
C LEU A 388 3.31 3.83 -14.63
N ALA A 389 3.05 2.62 -15.13
CA ALA A 389 3.06 2.34 -16.56
C ALA A 389 1.95 3.07 -17.34
N GLY A 390 0.91 3.57 -16.66
CA GLY A 390 -0.09 4.46 -17.24
C GLY A 390 0.39 5.89 -17.47
N HIS A 391 1.46 6.32 -16.76
CA HIS A 391 1.90 7.72 -16.74
C HIS A 391 3.30 7.96 -17.32
N TYR A 392 4.12 6.90 -17.48
CA TYR A 392 5.45 6.98 -18.07
C TYR A 392 5.47 6.28 -19.44
N GLU A 393 6.31 6.75 -20.37
CA GLU A 393 6.55 6.07 -21.65
C GLU A 393 7.20 4.70 -21.43
N SER A 394 8.04 4.58 -20.40
CA SER A 394 8.65 3.33 -19.97
C SER A 394 9.10 3.35 -18.51
N LEU A 395 9.32 2.17 -17.94
CA LEU A 395 9.75 2.01 -16.55
C LEU A 395 11.05 1.19 -16.49
N ILE A 396 11.94 1.59 -15.58
CA ILE A 396 13.12 0.79 -15.20
C ILE A 396 13.02 0.46 -13.73
N PHE A 397 12.89 -0.82 -13.40
CA PHE A 397 12.76 -1.30 -12.04
C PHE A 397 14.04 -2.00 -11.60
N LEU A 398 14.81 -1.33 -10.74
CA LEU A 398 16.03 -1.84 -10.13
C LEU A 398 15.70 -2.49 -8.78
N THR A 399 15.90 -3.78 -8.66
CA THR A 399 15.60 -4.54 -7.44
C THR A 399 16.86 -4.88 -6.64
N VAL A 400 16.65 -5.18 -5.35
CA VAL A 400 17.67 -5.87 -4.54
C VAL A 400 18.13 -7.16 -5.23
N SER A 401 19.39 -7.57 -5.00
CA SER A 401 19.95 -8.78 -5.60
C SER A 401 19.02 -9.99 -5.51
N GLY A 402 18.76 -10.61 -6.64
CA GLY A 402 17.98 -11.85 -6.76
C GLY A 402 18.58 -13.04 -5.99
N LYS A 403 19.86 -12.96 -5.60
CA LYS A 403 20.53 -13.96 -4.74
C LYS A 403 20.32 -13.72 -3.23
N LEU A 404 19.87 -12.52 -2.86
CA LEU A 404 19.51 -12.17 -1.47
C LEU A 404 18.02 -12.29 -1.21
N SER A 405 17.19 -12.11 -2.24
CA SER A 405 15.73 -12.14 -2.16
C SER A 405 15.13 -12.72 -3.43
N GLY A 406 14.11 -13.57 -3.29
CA GLY A 406 13.31 -14.03 -4.45
C GLY A 406 12.40 -12.96 -5.05
N PHE A 407 12.52 -11.70 -4.61
CA PHE A 407 11.65 -10.60 -5.05
C PHE A 407 11.83 -10.25 -6.52
N HIS A 408 13.08 -10.28 -7.02
CA HIS A 408 13.37 -10.06 -8.44
C HIS A 408 12.57 -11.03 -9.34
N ASP A 409 12.58 -12.33 -9.00
CA ASP A 409 11.85 -13.34 -9.79
C ASP A 409 10.33 -13.19 -9.66
N ALA A 410 9.84 -12.81 -8.47
CA ALA A 410 8.42 -12.51 -8.26
C ALA A 410 7.96 -11.28 -9.09
N CYS A 411 8.80 -10.25 -9.22
CA CYS A 411 8.52 -9.10 -10.07
C CYS A 411 8.49 -9.48 -11.56
N ARG A 412 9.37 -10.37 -12.01
CA ARG A 412 9.39 -10.87 -13.40
C ARG A 412 8.04 -11.47 -13.78
N SER A 413 7.53 -12.41 -12.97
CA SER A 413 6.24 -13.04 -13.20
C SER A 413 5.06 -12.06 -13.17
N THR A 414 5.19 -10.95 -12.45
CA THR A 414 4.17 -9.90 -12.41
C THR A 414 4.22 -9.01 -13.64
N ILE A 415 5.44 -8.63 -14.09
CA ILE A 415 5.63 -7.78 -15.26
C ILE A 415 5.14 -8.47 -16.54
N GLU A 416 5.29 -9.80 -16.64
CA GLU A 416 4.77 -10.58 -17.77
C GLU A 416 3.25 -10.46 -17.97
N GLN A 417 2.51 -10.07 -16.93
CA GLN A 417 1.07 -9.82 -16.99
C GLN A 417 0.74 -8.41 -17.53
N LEU A 418 1.73 -7.50 -17.57
CA LEU A 418 1.58 -6.11 -18.04
C LEU A 418 1.91 -6.02 -19.54
N THR A 419 1.09 -6.63 -20.38
CA THR A 419 1.29 -6.65 -21.82
C THR A 419 1.20 -5.25 -22.43
N GLY A 420 2.03 -4.98 -23.46
CA GLY A 420 2.02 -3.69 -24.17
C GLY A 420 2.72 -2.54 -23.44
N ARG A 421 3.35 -2.78 -22.29
CA ARG A 421 4.11 -1.77 -21.52
C ARG A 421 5.61 -2.08 -21.56
N LYS A 422 6.40 -1.04 -21.73
CA LYS A 422 7.87 -1.16 -21.76
C LYS A 422 8.41 -1.04 -20.33
N ILE A 423 8.70 -2.18 -19.70
CA ILE A 423 9.23 -2.27 -18.33
C ILE A 423 10.49 -3.13 -18.35
N SER A 424 11.64 -2.55 -18.00
CA SER A 424 12.87 -3.30 -17.79
C SER A 424 13.07 -3.59 -16.32
N LEU A 425 13.20 -4.87 -15.99
CA LEU A 425 13.53 -5.35 -14.65
C LEU A 425 15.03 -5.62 -14.58
N VAL A 426 15.73 -4.90 -13.71
CA VAL A 426 17.18 -4.97 -13.56
C VAL A 426 17.54 -5.52 -12.19
N ASP A 427 18.26 -6.64 -12.14
CA ASP A 427 18.86 -7.15 -10.90
C ASP A 427 20.09 -6.31 -10.55
N SER A 428 20.03 -5.54 -9.48
CA SER A 428 21.17 -4.73 -9.05
C SER A 428 22.40 -5.55 -8.67
N ARG A 429 22.23 -6.83 -8.38
CA ARG A 429 23.23 -7.69 -7.74
C ARG A 429 23.88 -7.00 -6.53
N ASN A 430 23.12 -6.13 -5.91
CA ASN A 430 23.56 -5.26 -4.81
C ASN A 430 22.49 -5.14 -3.74
N VAL A 431 22.78 -4.37 -2.70
CA VAL A 431 21.91 -4.12 -1.55
C VAL A 431 22.21 -2.73 -0.99
N SER A 432 21.22 -2.12 -0.29
CA SER A 432 21.41 -0.89 0.47
C SER A 432 21.93 0.28 -0.40
N ALA A 433 22.94 1.00 0.04
CA ALA A 433 23.51 2.11 -0.73
C ALA A 433 24.10 1.69 -2.08
N GLY A 434 24.47 0.42 -2.28
CA GLY A 434 24.91 -0.06 -3.59
C GLY A 434 23.82 0.06 -4.66
N ILE A 435 22.56 -0.23 -4.30
CA ILE A 435 21.40 0.03 -5.16
C ILE A 435 21.23 1.55 -5.33
N GLY A 436 21.37 2.30 -4.23
CA GLY A 436 21.22 3.76 -4.23
C GLY A 436 22.12 4.47 -5.23
N LEU A 437 23.42 4.13 -5.25
CA LEU A 437 24.37 4.72 -6.20
C LEU A 437 24.02 4.44 -7.66
N ILE A 438 23.50 3.23 -7.97
CA ILE A 438 23.07 2.87 -9.31
C ILE A 438 21.80 3.64 -9.69
N ALA A 439 20.82 3.68 -8.78
CA ALA A 439 19.53 4.32 -9.01
C ALA A 439 19.65 5.84 -9.19
N GLU A 440 20.50 6.50 -8.38
CA GLU A 440 20.77 7.93 -8.51
C GLU A 440 21.34 8.26 -9.88
N ARG A 441 22.33 7.50 -10.34
CA ARG A 441 22.93 7.68 -11.65
C ARG A 441 21.98 7.43 -12.80
N ALA A 442 21.17 6.37 -12.70
CA ALA A 442 20.15 6.06 -13.70
C ALA A 442 19.09 7.17 -13.80
N SER A 443 18.64 7.68 -12.65
CA SER A 443 17.68 8.78 -12.62
C SER A 443 18.24 10.09 -13.19
N ALA A 444 19.52 10.39 -12.96
CA ALA A 444 20.20 11.54 -13.57
C ALA A 444 20.23 11.45 -15.10
N LEU A 445 20.45 10.27 -15.66
CA LEU A 445 20.39 10.04 -17.11
C LEU A 445 18.96 10.17 -17.65
N ALA A 446 17.98 9.65 -16.93
CA ALA A 446 16.57 9.78 -17.30
C ALA A 446 16.14 11.26 -17.36
N LEU A 447 16.55 12.06 -16.38
CA LEU A 447 16.32 13.51 -16.35
C LEU A 447 17.05 14.26 -17.48
N ALA A 448 18.22 13.76 -17.90
CA ALA A 448 18.97 14.30 -19.04
C ALA A 448 18.39 13.89 -20.42
N GLY A 449 17.29 13.09 -20.45
CA GLY A 449 16.66 12.65 -21.69
C GLY A 449 17.37 11.49 -22.41
N THR A 450 18.24 10.75 -21.71
CA THR A 450 18.89 9.55 -22.25
C THR A 450 17.84 8.46 -22.52
N SER A 451 18.03 7.68 -23.60
CA SER A 451 17.08 6.62 -23.98
C SER A 451 17.02 5.49 -22.95
N HIS A 452 15.88 4.81 -22.90
CA HIS A 452 15.65 3.69 -21.99
C HIS A 452 16.71 2.59 -22.13
N GLU A 453 17.00 2.19 -23.37
CA GLU A 453 17.97 1.13 -23.68
C GLU A 453 19.39 1.52 -23.24
N GLU A 454 19.76 2.78 -23.45
CA GLU A 454 21.07 3.27 -23.06
C GLU A 454 21.21 3.33 -21.54
N ILE A 455 20.16 3.75 -20.82
CA ILE A 455 20.18 3.74 -19.35
C ILE A 455 20.36 2.32 -18.83
N VAL A 456 19.57 1.35 -19.34
CA VAL A 456 19.67 -0.07 -18.93
C VAL A 456 21.07 -0.61 -19.21
N ALA A 457 21.61 -0.39 -20.42
CA ALA A 457 22.95 -0.84 -20.80
C ALA A 457 24.04 -0.25 -19.88
N ARG A 458 23.93 1.03 -19.51
CA ARG A 458 24.85 1.67 -18.57
C ARG A 458 24.69 1.11 -17.15
N MET A 459 23.47 0.84 -16.68
CA MET A 459 23.23 0.20 -15.40
C MET A 459 23.90 -1.18 -15.34
N GLU A 460 23.74 -2.00 -16.36
CA GLU A 460 24.39 -3.31 -16.47
C GLU A 460 25.92 -3.21 -16.43
N ALA A 461 26.50 -2.16 -17.03
CA ALA A 461 27.93 -1.89 -16.97
C ALA A 461 28.40 -1.39 -15.58
N TRP A 462 27.56 -0.69 -14.83
CA TRP A 462 27.90 -0.17 -13.50
C TRP A 462 27.73 -1.20 -12.38
N ILE A 463 26.78 -2.13 -12.52
CA ILE A 463 26.49 -3.16 -11.51
C ILE A 463 27.76 -3.90 -11.07
N PRO A 464 28.60 -4.48 -11.95
CA PRO A 464 29.82 -5.16 -11.54
C PRO A 464 30.89 -4.23 -10.95
N LYS A 465 30.80 -2.92 -11.22
CA LYS A 465 31.70 -1.87 -10.71
C LYS A 465 31.21 -1.24 -9.40
N THR A 466 30.04 -1.63 -8.93
CA THR A 466 29.47 -1.17 -7.65
C THR A 466 29.71 -2.21 -6.58
N LYS A 467 30.52 -1.88 -5.58
CA LYS A 467 30.87 -2.77 -4.47
C LYS A 467 30.33 -2.25 -3.15
N ILE A 468 29.86 -3.16 -2.30
CA ILE A 468 29.47 -2.84 -0.93
C ILE A 468 30.25 -3.70 0.05
N PHE A 469 30.77 -3.07 1.11
CA PHE A 469 31.50 -3.71 2.21
C PHE A 469 30.74 -3.47 3.50
N VAL A 470 30.30 -4.53 4.17
CA VAL A 470 29.51 -4.45 5.41
C VAL A 470 30.37 -4.88 6.59
N ASP A 471 30.61 -3.94 7.48
CA ASP A 471 31.31 -4.13 8.76
C ASP A 471 30.28 -4.48 9.83
N VAL A 472 30.13 -5.76 10.11
CA VAL A 472 29.11 -6.26 11.04
C VAL A 472 29.63 -6.27 12.49
N ALA A 473 28.79 -5.81 13.41
CA ALA A 473 29.09 -5.87 14.85
C ALA A 473 29.00 -7.31 15.38
N THR A 474 28.04 -8.09 14.85
CA THR A 474 27.77 -9.48 15.25
C THR A 474 27.08 -10.26 14.12
N MET A 475 27.39 -11.54 14.01
CA MET A 475 26.75 -12.44 13.03
C MET A 475 25.34 -12.91 13.44
N LYS A 476 24.93 -12.63 14.67
CA LYS A 476 23.65 -13.10 15.24
C LYS A 476 22.46 -12.82 14.33
N TYR A 477 22.37 -11.60 13.78
CA TYR A 477 21.25 -11.16 12.94
C TYR A 477 21.29 -11.79 11.55
N PHE A 478 22.46 -11.89 10.94
CA PHE A 478 22.63 -12.57 9.65
C PHE A 478 22.23 -14.05 9.69
N VAL A 479 22.65 -14.76 10.76
CA VAL A 479 22.30 -16.17 10.96
C VAL A 479 20.80 -16.32 11.16
N ARG A 480 20.19 -15.50 12.02
CA ARG A 480 18.74 -15.53 12.25
C ARG A 480 17.94 -15.15 11.01
N GLY A 481 18.45 -14.23 10.20
CA GLY A 481 17.83 -13.80 8.97
C GLY A 481 17.98 -14.77 7.79
N GLY A 482 18.75 -15.84 7.92
CA GLY A 482 18.89 -16.90 6.90
C GLY A 482 19.64 -16.48 5.61
N ARG A 483 20.33 -15.33 5.56
CA ARG A 483 21.05 -14.81 4.37
C ARG A 483 22.55 -15.11 4.38
N VAL A 484 23.00 -16.06 5.21
CA VAL A 484 24.43 -16.38 5.42
C VAL A 484 24.77 -17.85 5.15
N SER A 485 24.00 -18.56 4.35
CA SER A 485 24.29 -19.97 4.04
C SER A 485 25.72 -20.19 3.47
N ALA A 486 26.27 -19.22 2.73
CA ALA A 486 27.64 -19.29 2.19
C ALA A 486 28.74 -18.96 3.21
N ALA A 487 28.44 -18.18 4.25
CA ALA A 487 29.40 -17.84 5.32
C ALA A 487 29.39 -18.85 6.47
N GLN A 488 28.38 -19.72 6.57
CA GLN A 488 28.28 -20.74 7.63
C GLN A 488 29.47 -21.72 7.63
N GLY A 489 30.00 -22.06 6.45
CA GLY A 489 31.20 -22.88 6.34
C GLY A 489 32.47 -22.22 6.86
N MET A 490 32.52 -20.88 6.95
CA MET A 490 33.70 -20.13 7.44
C MET A 490 33.62 -19.76 8.93
N ILE A 491 32.41 -19.85 9.52
CA ILE A 491 32.15 -19.46 10.92
C ILE A 491 32.26 -20.68 11.87
N GLY A 492 32.57 -21.84 11.33
CA GLY A 492 32.71 -23.08 12.13
C GLY A 492 33.54 -22.88 13.40
N GLY A 493 32.83 -22.70 14.53
CA GLY A 493 33.39 -22.90 15.87
C GLY A 493 34.22 -21.76 16.48
N ILE A 494 34.47 -20.61 15.83
CA ILE A 494 35.34 -19.56 16.40
C ILE A 494 34.49 -18.40 16.93
N LEU A 495 34.38 -18.31 18.23
CA LEU A 495 33.45 -17.44 18.99
C LEU A 495 33.67 -15.91 18.88
N HIS A 496 34.73 -15.42 18.23
CA HIS A 496 35.12 -14.01 18.25
C HIS A 496 35.48 -13.40 16.87
N ILE A 497 35.16 -14.09 15.77
CA ILE A 497 35.42 -13.54 14.44
C ILE A 497 34.39 -12.47 14.08
N LYS A 498 34.89 -11.33 13.61
CA LYS A 498 34.08 -10.25 12.98
C LYS A 498 34.32 -10.29 11.47
N PRO A 499 33.42 -10.90 10.67
CA PRO A 499 33.59 -10.94 9.24
C PRO A 499 33.28 -9.59 8.61
N ILE A 500 33.89 -9.31 7.48
CA ILE A 500 33.44 -8.31 6.53
C ILE A 500 32.58 -9.04 5.51
N LEU A 501 31.37 -8.59 5.31
CA LEU A 501 30.50 -9.13 4.26
C LEU A 501 30.56 -8.26 3.02
N THR A 502 30.48 -8.88 1.87
CA THR A 502 30.39 -8.24 0.56
C THR A 502 29.51 -9.10 -0.34
N LEU A 503 29.36 -8.72 -1.59
CA LEU A 503 28.66 -9.51 -2.60
C LEU A 503 29.64 -9.97 -3.67
N ASP A 504 29.46 -11.19 -4.17
CA ASP A 504 30.18 -11.72 -5.32
C ASP A 504 29.63 -11.15 -6.64
N ALA A 505 30.13 -11.62 -7.76
CA ALA A 505 29.72 -11.15 -9.09
C ALA A 505 28.23 -11.42 -9.41
N ASP A 506 27.66 -12.46 -8.78
CA ASP A 506 26.27 -12.85 -8.95
C ASP A 506 25.34 -12.16 -7.93
N GLY A 507 25.87 -11.34 -7.03
CA GLY A 507 25.11 -10.64 -6.00
C GLY A 507 24.81 -11.50 -4.77
N LYS A 508 25.51 -12.64 -4.57
CA LYS A 508 25.38 -13.49 -3.38
C LYS A 508 26.25 -12.97 -2.26
N ALA A 509 25.73 -12.99 -1.03
CA ALA A 509 26.49 -12.61 0.15
C ALA A 509 27.70 -13.54 0.35
N THR A 510 28.88 -12.96 0.49
CA THR A 510 30.15 -13.67 0.69
C THR A 510 31.00 -12.93 1.72
N ALA A 511 32.05 -13.58 2.22
CA ALA A 511 33.00 -12.95 3.12
C ALA A 511 34.07 -12.19 2.32
N GLY A 512 34.08 -10.85 2.46
CA GLY A 512 35.16 -9.98 1.97
C GLY A 512 36.39 -9.96 2.86
N GLY A 513 36.41 -10.78 3.92
CA GLY A 513 37.51 -10.90 4.86
C GLY A 513 37.03 -11.24 6.27
N LYS A 514 37.99 -11.51 7.14
CA LYS A 514 37.73 -11.76 8.57
C LYS A 514 38.77 -11.07 9.43
N SER A 515 38.35 -10.61 10.60
CA SER A 515 39.25 -10.09 11.64
C SER A 515 38.70 -10.36 13.04
N PHE A 516 39.48 -10.02 14.05
CA PHE A 516 39.12 -10.20 15.45
C PHE A 516 38.66 -8.89 16.12
N SER A 517 38.72 -7.77 15.41
CA SER A 517 38.28 -6.47 15.94
C SER A 517 37.65 -5.58 14.89
N GLY A 518 36.75 -4.68 15.33
CA GLY A 518 36.12 -3.70 14.44
C GLY A 518 37.13 -2.69 13.86
N ARG A 519 38.25 -2.41 14.56
CA ARG A 519 39.33 -1.56 13.99
C ARG A 519 40.03 -2.27 12.82
N ALA A 520 40.28 -3.57 12.94
CA ALA A 520 40.89 -4.35 11.89
C ALA A 520 39.96 -4.52 10.67
N ASN A 521 38.60 -4.65 10.90
CA ASN A 521 37.62 -4.64 9.82
C ASN A 521 37.67 -3.31 9.05
N MET A 522 37.59 -2.20 9.76
CA MET A 522 37.66 -0.87 9.16
C MET A 522 38.94 -0.72 8.32
N ALA A 523 40.10 -1.09 8.87
CA ALA A 523 41.36 -0.98 8.15
C ALA A 523 41.39 -1.84 6.87
N LYS A 524 40.74 -3.02 6.86
CA LYS A 524 40.63 -3.87 5.67
C LYS A 524 39.69 -3.29 4.63
N ILE A 525 38.51 -2.79 5.06
CA ILE A 525 37.57 -2.13 4.15
C ILE A 525 38.20 -0.90 3.48
N LEU A 526 38.90 -0.06 4.26
CA LEU A 526 39.57 1.12 3.74
C LEU A 526 40.68 0.75 2.74
N ARG A 527 41.47 -0.28 2.98
CA ARG A 527 42.44 -0.81 1.99
C ARG A 527 41.78 -1.31 0.72
N SER A 528 40.60 -1.95 0.83
CA SER A 528 39.85 -2.37 -0.37
C SER A 528 39.36 -1.18 -1.17
N ILE A 529 38.92 -0.09 -0.51
CA ILE A 529 38.51 1.15 -1.16
C ILE A 529 39.70 1.84 -1.80
N GLU A 530 40.85 1.89 -1.13
CA GLU A 530 42.09 2.44 -1.66
C GLU A 530 42.57 1.69 -2.90
N ALA A 531 42.51 0.35 -2.89
CA ALA A 531 42.85 -0.47 -4.05
C ALA A 531 41.91 -0.21 -5.25
N ILE A 532 40.60 -0.03 -4.98
CA ILE A 532 39.64 0.36 -6.02
C ILE A 532 39.98 1.74 -6.59
N ALA A 533 40.32 2.71 -5.73
CA ALA A 533 40.71 4.06 -6.13
C ALA A 533 42.01 4.10 -6.94
N GLN A 534 42.95 3.18 -6.67
CA GLN A 534 44.21 3.04 -7.42
C GLN A 534 44.00 2.34 -8.77
N SER A 535 42.98 1.49 -8.90
CA SER A 535 42.66 0.78 -10.16
C SER A 535 41.79 1.57 -11.13
N GLY A 536 41.19 2.66 -10.69
CA GLY A 536 40.32 3.51 -11.50
C GLY A 536 39.68 4.64 -10.71
N THR A 537 38.94 5.50 -11.41
CA THR A 537 38.25 6.63 -10.77
C THR A 537 37.05 6.15 -9.95
N VAL A 538 37.00 6.45 -8.65
CA VAL A 538 35.80 6.26 -7.84
C VAL A 538 34.82 7.40 -8.10
N ARG A 539 33.74 7.08 -8.80
CA ARG A 539 32.71 8.07 -9.17
C ARG A 539 31.84 8.47 -7.99
N SER A 540 31.36 7.50 -7.22
CA SER A 540 30.43 7.71 -6.13
C SER A 540 30.76 6.82 -4.93
N CYS A 541 30.50 7.34 -3.73
CA CYS A 541 30.72 6.60 -2.49
C CYS A 541 29.67 7.00 -1.45
N ALA A 542 29.13 6.03 -0.73
CA ALA A 542 28.15 6.27 0.32
C ALA A 542 28.46 5.44 1.57
N VAL A 543 28.05 5.95 2.72
CA VAL A 543 28.15 5.27 4.01
C VAL A 543 26.77 5.10 4.60
N VAL A 544 26.44 3.88 5.02
CA VAL A 544 25.20 3.57 5.74
C VAL A 544 25.52 2.93 7.09
N HIS A 545 24.66 3.15 8.07
CA HIS A 545 24.84 2.59 9.40
C HIS A 545 23.52 2.09 9.99
N ILE A 546 23.62 1.23 11.00
CA ILE A 546 22.49 0.73 11.77
C ILE A 546 22.72 1.13 13.22
N HIS A 547 22.12 2.25 13.61
CA HIS A 547 22.27 2.84 14.95
C HIS A 547 23.73 3.01 15.39
N ASN A 548 24.60 3.45 14.46
CA ASN A 548 26.05 3.59 14.71
C ASN A 548 26.64 4.77 13.92
N ARG A 549 26.08 5.96 14.13
CA ARG A 549 26.48 7.20 13.45
C ARG A 549 27.97 7.52 13.67
N GLU A 550 28.48 7.34 14.89
CA GLU A 550 29.89 7.60 15.19
C GLU A 550 30.83 6.78 14.29
N ARG A 551 30.52 5.51 14.09
CA ARG A 551 31.32 4.65 13.21
C ARG A 551 31.24 5.08 11.74
N ALA A 552 30.08 5.49 11.28
CA ALA A 552 29.88 6.01 9.93
C ALA A 552 30.69 7.29 9.72
N ASP A 553 30.71 8.20 10.69
CA ASP A 553 31.48 9.45 10.61
C ASP A 553 33.00 9.18 10.59
N ILE A 554 33.47 8.13 11.29
CA ILE A 554 34.88 7.70 11.22
C ILE A 554 35.19 7.17 9.82
N TYR A 555 34.32 6.35 9.24
CA TYR A 555 34.46 5.88 7.86
C TYR A 555 34.51 7.07 6.88
N ALA A 556 33.57 8.01 7.00
CA ALA A 556 33.49 9.17 6.12
C ALA A 556 34.78 10.00 6.11
N ARG A 557 35.32 10.34 7.30
CA ARG A 557 36.59 11.08 7.41
C ARG A 557 37.76 10.34 6.75
N LYS A 558 37.86 9.03 6.97
CA LYS A 558 38.95 8.21 6.40
C LYS A 558 38.80 8.04 4.87
N ILE A 559 37.58 7.87 4.39
CA ILE A 559 37.27 7.78 2.96
C ILE A 559 37.59 9.12 2.27
N THR A 560 37.24 10.23 2.90
CA THR A 560 37.59 11.57 2.39
C THR A 560 39.10 11.73 2.22
N ALA A 561 39.90 11.22 3.15
CA ALA A 561 41.36 11.25 3.04
C ALA A 561 41.90 10.36 1.90
N ILE A 562 41.23 9.25 1.59
CA ILE A 562 41.62 8.32 0.51
C ILE A 562 41.17 8.86 -0.86
N LEU A 563 39.93 9.30 -0.99
CA LEU A 563 39.31 9.67 -2.27
C LEU A 563 39.47 11.15 -2.63
N GLY A 564 39.94 12.00 -1.70
CA GLY A 564 40.00 13.45 -1.89
C GLY A 564 38.63 14.15 -1.88
N LYS A 565 37.55 13.43 -1.65
CA LYS A 565 36.17 13.95 -1.56
C LYS A 565 35.37 13.18 -0.50
N PRO A 566 34.39 13.82 0.15
CA PRO A 566 33.53 13.15 1.11
C PRO A 566 32.62 12.12 0.43
N PRO A 567 32.06 11.16 1.18
CA PRO A 567 30.96 10.34 0.70
C PRO A 567 29.80 11.22 0.23
N ASP A 568 29.10 10.79 -0.82
CA ASP A 568 27.97 11.54 -1.38
C ASP A 568 26.82 11.66 -0.35
N PHE A 569 26.66 10.65 0.50
CA PHE A 569 25.73 10.70 1.63
C PHE A 569 26.11 9.75 2.78
N ILE A 570 25.54 10.03 3.97
CA ILE A 570 25.64 9.18 5.17
C ILE A 570 24.23 9.09 5.78
N ILE A 571 23.64 7.88 5.82
CA ILE A 571 22.27 7.68 6.34
C ILE A 571 22.14 6.43 7.21
N ASP A 572 21.06 6.34 7.95
CA ASP A 572 20.59 5.10 8.55
C ASP A 572 20.14 4.13 7.46
N ALA A 573 20.52 2.86 7.58
CA ALA A 573 20.01 1.81 6.71
C ALA A 573 18.52 1.54 6.97
N ALA A 574 17.82 1.12 5.94
CA ALA A 574 16.42 0.72 6.02
C ALA A 574 16.21 -0.37 7.10
N PRO A 575 15.07 -0.37 7.82
CA PRO A 575 14.68 -1.43 8.74
C PRO A 575 14.84 -2.83 8.16
N VAL A 576 14.43 -3.09 6.92
CA VAL A 576 14.60 -4.40 6.26
C VAL A 576 16.06 -4.83 6.12
N ILE A 577 16.99 -3.90 5.98
CA ILE A 577 18.43 -4.17 6.02
C ILE A 577 18.86 -4.44 7.47
N GLY A 578 18.34 -3.63 8.40
CA GLY A 578 18.59 -3.75 9.84
C GLY A 578 18.21 -5.11 10.43
N VAL A 579 17.13 -5.74 9.93
CA VAL A 579 16.70 -7.10 10.31
C VAL A 579 17.85 -8.11 10.15
N HIS A 580 18.62 -7.97 9.08
CA HIS A 580 19.69 -8.92 8.71
C HIS A 580 21.06 -8.49 9.21
N ALA A 581 21.43 -7.23 9.05
CA ALA A 581 22.75 -6.74 9.43
C ALA A 581 22.90 -6.41 10.93
N GLY A 582 21.80 -6.00 11.57
CA GLY A 582 21.72 -5.78 13.03
C GLY A 582 22.37 -4.50 13.50
N ILE A 583 22.05 -4.16 14.76
CA ILE A 583 22.53 -2.93 15.41
C ILE A 583 24.06 -2.93 15.50
N GLY A 584 24.65 -1.76 15.24
CA GLY A 584 26.08 -1.52 15.31
C GLY A 584 26.84 -1.78 14.01
N ALA A 585 26.17 -2.30 12.98
CA ALA A 585 26.76 -2.45 11.65
C ALA A 585 26.94 -1.11 10.95
N ALA A 586 27.96 -1.05 10.07
CA ALA A 586 28.15 0.03 9.12
C ALA A 586 28.56 -0.57 7.77
N ALA A 587 28.20 0.10 6.67
CA ALA A 587 28.60 -0.34 5.35
C ALA A 587 29.08 0.84 4.50
N VAL A 588 30.00 0.53 3.59
CA VAL A 588 30.50 1.48 2.59
C VAL A 588 30.20 0.92 1.22
N ALA A 589 29.50 1.69 0.41
CA ALA A 589 29.31 1.40 -1.01
C ALA A 589 30.19 2.33 -1.84
N VAL A 590 30.84 1.77 -2.87
CA VAL A 590 31.66 2.53 -3.82
C VAL A 590 31.31 2.09 -5.23
N GLN A 591 31.27 3.06 -6.15
CA GLN A 591 31.08 2.82 -7.58
C GLN A 591 32.22 3.44 -8.35
N SER A 592 32.95 2.62 -9.12
CA SER A 592 33.98 3.07 -10.05
C SER A 592 33.40 3.37 -11.44
N GLU A 593 34.17 4.12 -12.23
CA GLU A 593 33.79 4.42 -13.63
C GLU A 593 33.84 3.21 -14.54
#